data_40bbddd25733d50057fea23b479c154d
#
_entry.id   40bbddd25733d50057fea23b479c154d
#
_cell.length_a   1.000
_cell.length_b   1.000
_cell.length_c   1.000
_cell.angle_alpha   90.00
_cell.angle_beta   90.00
_cell.angle_gamma   90.00
#
_symmetry.space_group_name_H-M   'P 1'
#
loop_
_entity.id
_entity.type
_entity.pdbx_description
1 polymer ?
#
loop_
_entity_poly.entity_id
_entity_poly.type
_entity_poly.pdbx_seq_one_letter_code
_entity_poly.pdbx_strand_id
1 'polypeptide(L)'
;MNRKLTLWGLWIFSVSLFYLLCPPASAQTSPKREFRAVWIATVANIDWPSAKGLPTVRQQDEFINLLDFHRRTGMNAAIVQVRPATDAFYFSAQEMWSEWLTGKQGLMPEPYYDPLQFMIAETHRRGMEFHAWINPYRAQFEGDSLRVHPEHITRRKPEWFVTYGKSKVFNPGIPEVRQYITDIVADIVRRYDVDAIHFDDYFYPYQIQGQVFNDSATYRQYGKSFAKIDDWRRDNVNRLVEAISLQIRHIKPYVKFGISPFGVWRNRSQDPRGSATQGGQTCYDHLYADIRLWLEKGWIDYVAPQAYFSIEFDKVPYKTLVDWWADNSFGRHVYVGHAPYKIAPDGNDPHWAKPTQIPEQVRYNRRKNGKVHGSIYFSSKSLVRNPNGVADSLRTNFYKHTALLPLMPWKKGSPPPPPSGLEVLPSKKGALLRWNPPPKLTATENTAKYHAIYRVKANEPFDLNNPAQMIALTGTEGFFLDDTFPADGEYRYAVTALSRMHHESTAVYSHAIRLRAPGAWTDFVITLINTYRQAPKNGKKQ
;
A
#
# COMPACT_ATOMS: atom_id res chain seq x y z
N MET A 1 -47.34 -45.65 42.07
CA MET A 1 -46.11 -46.10 41.42
C MET A 1 -46.15 -45.72 39.94
N ASN A 2 -45.13 -45.08 39.42
CA ASN A 2 -44.91 -44.75 38.02
C ASN A 2 -45.68 -43.59 37.37
N ARG A 3 -45.20 -42.37 37.60
CA ARG A 3 -45.34 -41.24 36.66
C ARG A 3 -44.20 -40.22 36.89
N LYS A 4 -42.94 -40.57 36.58
CA LYS A 4 -41.79 -39.60 36.65
C LYS A 4 -40.68 -39.91 35.62
N LEU A 5 -40.98 -40.50 34.48
CA LEU A 5 -39.93 -40.88 33.51
C LEU A 5 -40.11 -40.33 32.07
N THR A 6 -41.02 -39.35 31.84
CA THR A 6 -41.32 -38.87 30.50
C THR A 6 -40.95 -37.39 30.23
N LEU A 7 -40.35 -36.67 31.18
CA LEU A 7 -40.04 -35.25 31.03
C LEU A 7 -38.55 -34.94 30.70
N TRP A 8 -37.67 -35.91 30.80
CA TRP A 8 -36.23 -35.70 30.52
C TRP A 8 -35.84 -36.00 29.06
N GLY A 9 -36.63 -36.76 28.35
CA GLY A 9 -36.36 -37.08 26.92
C GLY A 9 -36.65 -35.96 25.93
N LEU A 10 -37.56 -35.05 26.26
CA LEU A 10 -37.94 -33.95 25.36
C LEU A 10 -37.00 -32.75 25.42
N TRP A 11 -36.24 -32.56 26.50
CA TRP A 11 -35.27 -31.47 26.61
C TRP A 11 -33.96 -31.73 25.84
N ILE A 12 -33.53 -32.97 25.72
CA ILE A 12 -32.30 -33.35 25.01
C ILE A 12 -32.51 -33.24 23.48
N PHE A 13 -33.71 -33.52 22.98
CA PHE A 13 -34.03 -33.40 21.54
C PHE A 13 -34.21 -31.95 21.08
N SER A 14 -34.67 -31.04 21.94
CA SER A 14 -34.84 -29.62 21.57
C SER A 14 -33.52 -28.86 21.53
N VAL A 15 -32.56 -29.23 22.39
CA VAL A 15 -31.22 -28.60 22.38
C VAL A 15 -30.38 -29.07 21.19
N SER A 16 -30.52 -30.34 20.79
CA SER A 16 -29.81 -30.90 19.63
C SER A 16 -30.34 -30.34 18.30
N LEU A 17 -31.62 -29.96 18.20
CA LEU A 17 -32.22 -29.40 16.99
C LEU A 17 -31.87 -27.92 16.78
N PHE A 18 -31.55 -27.19 17.86
CA PHE A 18 -31.11 -25.78 17.76
C PHE A 18 -29.65 -25.63 17.29
N TYR A 19 -28.80 -26.66 17.51
CA TYR A 19 -27.41 -26.66 16.96
C TYR A 19 -27.34 -27.00 15.48
N LEU A 20 -28.37 -27.61 14.89
CA LEU A 20 -28.43 -27.97 13.47
C LEU A 20 -29.01 -26.86 12.58
N LEU A 21 -29.53 -25.76 13.17
CA LEU A 21 -30.11 -24.62 12.46
C LEU A 21 -29.24 -23.35 12.48
N CYS A 22 -28.09 -23.35 13.14
CA CYS A 22 -27.08 -22.31 12.91
C CYS A 22 -26.40 -22.63 11.57
N PRO A 23 -26.64 -21.86 10.49
CA PRO A 23 -25.83 -22.01 9.30
C PRO A 23 -24.37 -21.83 9.76
N PRO A 24 -23.43 -22.68 9.30
CA PRO A 24 -22.04 -22.47 9.61
C PRO A 24 -21.73 -21.03 9.21
N ALA A 25 -21.15 -20.24 10.13
CA ALA A 25 -20.70 -18.90 9.81
C ALA A 25 -19.94 -19.00 8.51
N SER A 26 -20.53 -18.51 7.42
CA SER A 26 -19.99 -18.62 6.07
C SER A 26 -18.55 -18.15 6.17
N ALA A 27 -17.61 -19.06 6.11
CA ALA A 27 -16.19 -18.75 6.12
C ALA A 27 -16.01 -17.80 4.93
N GLN A 28 -15.79 -16.52 5.24
CA GLN A 28 -15.65 -15.50 4.20
C GLN A 28 -14.46 -15.90 3.33
N THR A 29 -14.74 -16.38 2.13
CA THR A 29 -13.71 -16.84 1.20
C THR A 29 -12.73 -15.71 0.92
N SER A 30 -11.45 -16.00 0.94
CA SER A 30 -10.45 -15.01 0.53
C SER A 30 -10.73 -14.58 -0.92
N PRO A 31 -10.78 -13.27 -1.21
CA PRO A 31 -10.98 -12.83 -2.58
C PRO A 31 -9.74 -13.12 -3.44
N LYS A 32 -9.93 -13.45 -4.73
CA LYS A 32 -8.80 -13.54 -5.68
C LYS A 32 -8.08 -12.20 -5.85
N ARG A 33 -8.82 -11.08 -5.73
CA ARG A 33 -8.28 -9.72 -5.90
C ARG A 33 -8.61 -8.87 -4.68
N GLU A 34 -7.57 -8.32 -4.04
CA GLU A 34 -7.68 -7.44 -2.88
C GLU A 34 -6.38 -6.66 -2.72
N PHE A 35 -6.47 -5.35 -2.56
CA PHE A 35 -5.30 -4.54 -2.23
C PHE A 35 -4.94 -4.71 -0.74
N ARG A 36 -3.70 -5.07 -0.46
CA ARG A 36 -3.20 -5.34 0.89
C ARG A 36 -1.86 -4.65 1.05
N ALA A 37 -1.85 -3.50 1.69
CA ALA A 37 -0.65 -2.68 1.76
C ALA A 37 -0.27 -2.25 3.17
N VAL A 38 0.94 -1.78 3.29
CA VAL A 38 1.49 -1.19 4.50
C VAL A 38 2.13 0.15 4.17
N TRP A 39 1.96 1.15 5.04
CA TRP A 39 2.78 2.37 5.02
C TRP A 39 4.11 2.13 5.72
N ILE A 40 5.20 2.58 5.09
CA ILE A 40 6.56 2.60 5.63
C ILE A 40 6.98 4.07 5.69
N ALA A 41 6.89 4.67 6.87
CA ALA A 41 7.21 6.07 7.11
C ALA A 41 8.71 6.25 7.41
N THR A 42 9.33 7.21 6.73
CA THR A 42 10.75 7.55 6.91
C THR A 42 10.96 8.78 7.77
N VAL A 43 9.98 9.70 7.82
CA VAL A 43 10.04 10.87 8.69
C VAL A 43 10.26 10.45 10.14
N ALA A 44 11.17 11.14 10.81
CA ALA A 44 11.55 10.85 12.21
C ALA A 44 11.95 9.37 12.44
N ASN A 45 12.37 8.65 11.42
CA ASN A 45 12.71 7.23 11.48
C ASN A 45 11.62 6.36 12.13
N ILE A 46 10.36 6.66 11.80
CA ILE A 46 9.20 5.93 12.37
C ILE A 46 9.33 4.44 12.07
N ASP A 47 9.51 4.09 10.79
CA ASP A 47 9.57 2.69 10.34
C ASP A 47 10.94 2.31 9.78
N TRP A 48 11.50 3.15 8.88
CA TRP A 48 12.75 2.87 8.18
C TRP A 48 13.43 4.16 7.71
N PRO A 49 14.80 4.23 7.75
CA PRO A 49 15.69 3.36 8.52
C PRO A 49 15.40 3.41 10.02
N SER A 50 15.83 2.41 10.79
CA SER A 50 15.55 2.37 12.24
C SER A 50 16.21 3.51 13.02
N ALA A 51 17.28 4.11 12.47
CA ALA A 51 17.97 5.29 12.98
C ALA A 51 18.62 6.08 11.85
N LYS A 52 18.93 7.36 12.11
CA LYS A 52 19.71 8.21 11.22
C LYS A 52 21.15 7.69 11.09
N GLY A 53 21.72 7.80 9.88
CA GLY A 53 23.14 7.56 9.66
C GLY A 53 23.59 6.11 9.80
N LEU A 54 22.69 5.15 9.64
CA LEU A 54 23.08 3.74 9.58
C LEU A 54 23.95 3.47 8.34
N PRO A 55 24.92 2.54 8.41
CA PRO A 55 25.65 2.08 7.23
C PRO A 55 24.71 1.56 6.15
N THR A 56 25.05 1.78 4.88
CA THR A 56 24.25 1.38 3.70
C THR A 56 23.77 -0.07 3.79
N VAL A 57 24.66 -1.02 4.13
CA VAL A 57 24.29 -2.44 4.24
C VAL A 57 23.18 -2.66 5.28
N ARG A 58 23.26 -1.97 6.41
CA ARG A 58 22.21 -2.06 7.46
C ARG A 58 20.89 -1.50 7.01
N GLN A 59 20.90 -0.35 6.30
CA GLN A 59 19.68 0.21 5.71
C GLN A 59 19.02 -0.79 4.74
N GLN A 60 19.82 -1.42 3.87
CA GLN A 60 19.37 -2.41 2.90
C GLN A 60 18.81 -3.67 3.59
N ASP A 61 19.50 -4.23 4.55
CA ASP A 61 19.08 -5.41 5.31
C ASP A 61 17.77 -5.17 6.06
N GLU A 62 17.65 -4.02 6.72
CA GLU A 62 16.41 -3.64 7.41
C GLU A 62 15.23 -3.58 6.46
N PHE A 63 15.38 -2.95 5.29
CA PHE A 63 14.31 -2.84 4.31
C PHE A 63 13.91 -4.20 3.74
N ILE A 64 14.89 -5.05 3.41
CA ILE A 64 14.66 -6.44 2.98
C ILE A 64 13.85 -7.21 4.04
N ASN A 65 14.25 -7.13 5.31
CA ASN A 65 13.57 -7.83 6.40
C ASN A 65 12.13 -7.34 6.59
N LEU A 66 11.87 -6.02 6.46
CA LEU A 66 10.52 -5.47 6.50
C LEU A 66 9.67 -6.02 5.36
N LEU A 67 10.17 -6.03 4.13
CA LEU A 67 9.45 -6.56 2.97
C LEU A 67 9.16 -8.05 3.11
N ASP A 68 10.11 -8.85 3.60
CA ASP A 68 9.94 -10.28 3.83
C ASP A 68 8.87 -10.56 4.90
N PHE A 69 8.86 -9.78 5.98
CA PHE A 69 7.79 -9.84 6.98
C PHE A 69 6.42 -9.54 6.37
N HIS A 70 6.30 -8.44 5.61
CA HIS A 70 5.03 -8.02 5.03
C HIS A 70 4.53 -8.99 3.95
N ARG A 71 5.43 -9.53 3.13
CA ARG A 71 5.07 -10.58 2.17
C ARG A 71 4.55 -11.83 2.89
N ARG A 72 5.22 -12.28 3.96
CA ARG A 72 4.74 -13.43 4.77
C ARG A 72 3.40 -13.14 5.45
N THR A 73 3.11 -11.89 5.77
CA THR A 73 1.81 -11.46 6.31
C THR A 73 0.72 -11.42 5.22
N GLY A 74 1.08 -11.56 3.93
CA GLY A 74 0.16 -11.59 2.80
C GLY A 74 -0.08 -10.23 2.14
N MET A 75 0.79 -9.24 2.38
CA MET A 75 0.76 -7.94 1.69
C MET A 75 1.20 -8.09 0.23
N ASN A 76 0.64 -7.24 -0.65
CA ASN A 76 0.95 -7.18 -2.07
C ASN A 76 1.33 -5.78 -2.57
N ALA A 77 1.46 -4.81 -1.65
CA ALA A 77 2.00 -3.49 -1.95
C ALA A 77 2.68 -2.87 -0.72
N ALA A 78 3.69 -2.03 -0.96
CA ALA A 78 4.35 -1.19 0.02
C ALA A 78 4.23 0.29 -0.39
N ILE A 79 3.76 1.13 0.52
CA ILE A 79 3.65 2.59 0.33
C ILE A 79 4.76 3.22 1.17
N VAL A 80 5.85 3.62 0.50
CA VAL A 80 7.09 4.05 1.16
C VAL A 80 7.27 5.55 1.04
N GLN A 81 7.50 6.22 2.16
CA GLN A 81 7.72 7.65 2.20
C GLN A 81 9.12 7.99 1.66
N VAL A 82 9.17 8.52 0.43
CA VAL A 82 10.42 8.84 -0.28
C VAL A 82 10.77 10.32 -0.24
N ARG A 83 9.79 11.16 0.15
CA ARG A 83 9.95 12.61 0.32
C ARG A 83 9.16 13.06 1.55
N PRO A 84 9.78 13.02 2.75
CA PRO A 84 9.10 13.36 4.00
C PRO A 84 8.94 14.87 4.26
N ALA A 85 9.90 15.70 3.85
CA ALA A 85 9.92 17.14 4.19
C ALA A 85 10.88 17.94 3.30
N THR A 86 10.57 18.18 2.03
CA THR A 86 11.45 18.88 1.03
C THR A 86 12.89 18.35 0.99
N ASP A 87 13.03 17.10 1.29
CA ASP A 87 14.26 16.33 1.22
C ASP A 87 13.93 14.93 0.68
N ALA A 88 14.91 14.23 0.14
CA ALA A 88 14.70 13.04 -0.67
C ALA A 88 15.47 11.82 -0.15
N PHE A 89 14.86 10.64 -0.33
CA PHE A 89 15.49 9.32 -0.18
C PHE A 89 15.95 8.77 -1.54
N TYR A 90 16.31 9.68 -2.45
CA TYR A 90 16.84 9.38 -3.78
C TYR A 90 17.66 10.57 -4.28
N PHE A 91 18.48 10.36 -5.30
CA PHE A 91 19.17 11.48 -5.92
C PHE A 91 18.16 12.43 -6.59
N SER A 92 18.12 13.68 -6.15
CA SER A 92 17.29 14.73 -6.74
C SER A 92 18.17 15.93 -7.10
N ALA A 93 17.93 16.49 -8.29
CA ALA A 93 18.56 17.75 -8.69
C ALA A 93 17.95 18.99 -8.02
N GLN A 94 16.79 18.83 -7.38
CA GLN A 94 16.03 19.94 -6.80
C GLN A 94 16.03 19.94 -5.27
N GLU A 95 16.17 18.78 -4.63
CA GLU A 95 16.11 18.61 -3.17
C GLU A 95 17.31 17.86 -2.63
N MET A 96 17.67 18.15 -1.40
CA MET A 96 18.79 17.55 -0.70
C MET A 96 18.47 16.12 -0.23
N TRP A 97 19.51 15.32 0.00
CA TRP A 97 19.38 14.06 0.71
C TRP A 97 18.80 14.29 2.10
N SER A 98 17.88 13.42 2.51
CA SER A 98 17.21 13.54 3.79
C SER A 98 18.16 13.25 4.96
N GLU A 99 18.05 14.05 6.02
CA GLU A 99 18.75 13.80 7.29
C GLU A 99 18.33 12.48 7.94
N TRP A 100 17.09 12.04 7.69
CA TRP A 100 16.58 10.78 8.23
C TRP A 100 17.28 9.55 7.65
N LEU A 101 17.91 9.68 6.49
CA LEU A 101 18.69 8.62 5.85
C LEU A 101 20.13 8.59 6.40
N THR A 102 20.83 9.72 6.34
CA THR A 102 22.29 9.78 6.51
C THR A 102 22.73 10.48 7.79
N GLY A 103 21.79 11.03 8.55
CA GLY A 103 22.09 11.78 9.79
C GLY A 103 22.33 13.28 9.57
N LYS A 104 22.62 13.69 8.34
CA LYS A 104 22.85 15.09 7.97
C LYS A 104 22.20 15.39 6.61
N GLN A 105 21.42 16.46 6.55
CA GLN A 105 20.79 16.88 5.30
C GLN A 105 21.85 17.22 4.24
N GLY A 106 21.64 16.74 3.01
CA GLY A 106 22.57 16.94 1.89
C GLY A 106 23.69 15.90 1.80
N LEU A 107 23.92 15.10 2.83
CA LEU A 107 24.92 14.03 2.80
C LEU A 107 24.35 12.80 2.07
N MET A 108 25.07 12.31 1.05
CA MET A 108 24.70 11.09 0.34
C MET A 108 25.05 9.82 1.16
N PRO A 109 24.38 8.69 0.90
CA PRO A 109 24.75 7.42 1.52
C PRO A 109 26.18 6.98 1.15
N GLU A 110 26.88 6.39 2.11
CA GLU A 110 28.24 5.87 1.92
C GLU A 110 28.33 4.42 2.43
N PRO A 111 28.74 3.43 1.60
CA PRO A 111 28.93 3.51 0.14
C PRO A 111 27.66 3.97 -0.59
N TYR A 112 27.84 4.68 -1.71
CA TYR A 112 26.73 5.21 -2.48
C TYR A 112 25.80 4.09 -3.01
N TYR A 113 24.51 4.30 -2.86
CA TYR A 113 23.45 3.59 -3.55
C TYR A 113 22.26 4.54 -3.76
N ASP A 114 21.35 4.22 -4.68
CA ASP A 114 20.08 4.92 -4.80
C ASP A 114 19.00 4.16 -4.00
N PRO A 115 18.59 4.68 -2.82
CA PRO A 115 17.61 4.00 -1.97
C PRO A 115 16.28 3.75 -2.68
N LEU A 116 15.78 4.70 -3.48
CA LEU A 116 14.50 4.55 -4.17
C LEU A 116 14.57 3.43 -5.21
N GLN A 117 15.62 3.38 -6.02
CA GLN A 117 15.81 2.31 -7.00
C GLN A 117 15.93 0.94 -6.32
N PHE A 118 16.68 0.87 -5.22
CA PHE A 118 16.85 -0.35 -4.43
C PHE A 118 15.51 -0.82 -3.85
N MET A 119 14.76 0.08 -3.20
CA MET A 119 13.47 -0.24 -2.59
C MET A 119 12.44 -0.74 -3.62
N ILE A 120 12.39 -0.12 -4.78
CA ILE A 120 11.53 -0.56 -5.91
C ILE A 120 11.92 -1.97 -6.36
N ALA A 121 13.21 -2.21 -6.61
CA ALA A 121 13.70 -3.52 -7.09
C ALA A 121 13.38 -4.65 -6.10
N GLU A 122 13.64 -4.41 -4.79
CA GLU A 122 13.37 -5.42 -3.75
C GLU A 122 11.86 -5.68 -3.55
N THR A 123 11.03 -4.65 -3.71
CA THR A 123 9.57 -4.77 -3.62
C THR A 123 9.02 -5.58 -4.80
N HIS A 124 9.43 -5.25 -6.02
CA HIS A 124 9.02 -5.97 -7.25
C HIS A 124 9.48 -7.43 -7.27
N ARG A 125 10.71 -7.72 -6.79
CA ARG A 125 11.21 -9.09 -6.68
C ARG A 125 10.28 -9.98 -5.84
N ARG A 126 9.58 -9.39 -4.88
CA ARG A 126 8.61 -10.09 -4.01
C ARG A 126 7.20 -10.16 -4.57
N GLY A 127 6.99 -9.71 -5.81
CA GLY A 127 5.66 -9.64 -6.44
C GLY A 127 4.74 -8.60 -5.81
N MET A 128 5.31 -7.54 -5.23
CA MET A 128 4.59 -6.45 -4.58
C MET A 128 4.70 -5.16 -5.38
N GLU A 129 3.68 -4.30 -5.36
CA GLU A 129 3.76 -2.94 -5.91
C GLU A 129 4.49 -1.98 -4.96
N PHE A 130 5.21 -1.02 -5.55
CA PHE A 130 5.86 0.08 -4.84
C PHE A 130 5.15 1.40 -5.12
N HIS A 131 4.56 2.00 -4.07
CA HIS A 131 3.93 3.31 -4.14
C HIS A 131 4.85 4.35 -3.48
N ALA A 132 5.31 5.33 -4.27
CA ALA A 132 6.15 6.41 -3.76
C ALA A 132 5.31 7.43 -2.99
N TRP A 133 5.45 7.45 -1.67
CA TRP A 133 4.73 8.39 -0.82
C TRP A 133 5.51 9.68 -0.67
N ILE A 134 4.84 10.79 -0.99
CA ILE A 134 5.35 12.15 -0.97
C ILE A 134 4.44 12.99 -0.05
N ASN A 135 5.02 13.70 0.90
CA ASN A 135 4.32 14.81 1.55
C ASN A 135 4.47 16.06 0.66
N PRO A 136 3.38 16.64 0.12
CA PRO A 136 3.52 17.71 -0.86
C PRO A 136 4.03 19.03 -0.28
N TYR A 137 3.58 19.44 0.91
CA TYR A 137 3.78 20.81 1.38
C TYR A 137 4.66 20.96 2.62
N ARG A 138 4.96 19.88 3.35
CA ARG A 138 5.82 19.97 4.53
C ARG A 138 7.24 20.32 4.11
N ALA A 139 7.80 21.40 4.64
CA ALA A 139 9.17 21.82 4.40
C ALA A 139 10.12 21.44 5.54
N GLN A 140 9.65 21.55 6.78
CA GLN A 140 10.37 21.12 7.97
C GLN A 140 9.39 20.49 8.95
N PHE A 141 9.80 19.37 9.58
CA PHE A 141 8.96 18.65 10.52
C PHE A 141 8.96 19.31 11.90
N GLU A 142 10.15 19.67 12.43
CA GLU A 142 10.31 20.47 13.65
C GLU A 142 11.47 21.44 13.44
N GLY A 143 11.21 22.72 13.76
CA GLY A 143 12.03 23.80 13.28
C GLY A 143 13.26 24.11 14.11
N ASP A 144 14.39 23.44 13.87
CA ASP A 144 15.67 24.13 14.04
C ASP A 144 16.18 24.58 12.67
N SER A 145 15.97 25.86 12.36
CA SER A 145 16.43 26.48 11.12
C SER A 145 17.95 26.43 10.97
N LEU A 146 18.70 26.18 12.04
CA LEU A 146 20.16 26.10 12.04
C LEU A 146 20.66 24.77 11.45
N ARG A 147 19.84 23.72 11.48
CA ARG A 147 20.19 22.38 10.94
C ARG A 147 19.92 22.24 9.44
N VAL A 148 19.21 23.21 8.85
CA VAL A 148 18.86 23.15 7.43
C VAL A 148 20.08 23.49 6.57
N HIS A 149 20.33 22.65 5.56
CA HIS A 149 21.44 22.86 4.61
C HIS A 149 21.38 24.29 4.00
N PRO A 150 22.53 24.99 3.81
CA PRO A 150 22.55 26.34 3.24
C PRO A 150 21.80 26.48 1.92
N GLU A 151 21.90 25.49 1.03
CA GLU A 151 21.24 25.49 -0.27
C GLU A 151 19.80 24.91 -0.25
N HIS A 152 19.23 24.64 0.93
CA HIS A 152 17.87 24.14 1.03
C HIS A 152 16.87 25.18 0.52
N ILE A 153 15.79 24.74 -0.12
CA ILE A 153 14.79 25.59 -0.76
C ILE A 153 14.18 26.60 0.21
N THR A 154 14.04 26.29 1.51
CA THR A 154 13.55 27.24 2.52
C THR A 154 14.48 28.41 2.77
N ARG A 155 15.76 28.31 2.38
CA ARG A 155 16.73 29.42 2.44
C ARG A 155 16.85 30.15 1.12
N ARG A 156 16.74 29.41 0.01
CA ARG A 156 16.84 29.98 -1.35
C ARG A 156 15.58 30.74 -1.78
N LYS A 157 14.43 30.32 -1.26
CA LYS A 157 13.09 30.85 -1.59
C LYS A 157 12.24 31.02 -0.32
N PRO A 158 12.69 31.80 0.67
CA PRO A 158 12.00 31.96 1.94
C PRO A 158 10.55 32.46 1.77
N GLU A 159 10.27 33.24 0.72
CA GLU A 159 8.95 33.77 0.37
C GLU A 159 7.93 32.70 -0.03
N TRP A 160 8.38 31.48 -0.34
CA TRP A 160 7.50 30.36 -0.68
C TRP A 160 6.88 29.66 0.53
N PHE A 161 7.28 30.07 1.75
CA PHE A 161 6.95 29.34 2.96
C PHE A 161 6.20 30.19 3.97
N VAL A 162 5.31 29.52 4.71
CA VAL A 162 4.66 30.06 5.90
C VAL A 162 5.17 29.28 7.11
N THR A 163 5.55 30.02 8.16
CA THR A 163 5.81 29.41 9.48
C THR A 163 4.47 29.23 10.19
N TYR A 164 4.17 28.00 10.59
CA TYR A 164 2.94 27.67 11.30
C TYR A 164 3.24 26.68 12.43
N GLY A 165 3.02 27.10 13.67
CA GLY A 165 3.52 26.40 14.84
C GLY A 165 5.05 26.32 14.82
N LYS A 166 5.58 25.11 14.96
CA LYS A 166 7.03 24.83 14.88
C LYS A 166 7.50 24.43 13.48
N SER A 167 6.59 24.39 12.50
CA SER A 167 6.88 23.87 11.16
C SER A 167 6.96 24.99 10.12
N LYS A 168 7.74 24.76 9.07
CA LYS A 168 7.64 25.51 7.82
C LYS A 168 6.86 24.69 6.81
N VAL A 169 5.91 25.33 6.15
CA VAL A 169 5.02 24.72 5.16
C VAL A 169 5.08 25.57 3.89
N PHE A 170 5.15 24.95 2.74
CA PHE A 170 4.94 25.67 1.48
C PHE A 170 3.62 26.43 1.52
N ASN A 171 3.58 27.59 0.92
CA ASN A 171 2.35 28.34 0.69
C ASN A 171 1.66 27.80 -0.57
N PRO A 172 0.54 27.05 -0.46
CA PRO A 172 -0.11 26.45 -1.61
C PRO A 172 -0.68 27.46 -2.60
N GLY A 173 -0.86 28.71 -2.15
CA GLY A 173 -1.36 29.81 -2.97
C GLY A 173 -0.38 30.36 -3.98
N ILE A 174 0.90 29.98 -3.93
CA ILE A 174 1.94 30.45 -4.84
C ILE A 174 1.99 29.52 -6.08
N PRO A 175 1.77 30.04 -7.29
CA PRO A 175 1.80 29.22 -8.52
C PRO A 175 3.12 28.47 -8.74
N GLU A 176 4.25 29.10 -8.42
CA GLU A 176 5.60 28.53 -8.57
C GLU A 176 5.82 27.34 -7.63
N VAL A 177 5.23 27.36 -6.43
CA VAL A 177 5.25 26.21 -5.50
C VAL A 177 4.52 25.02 -6.09
N ARG A 178 3.36 25.25 -6.71
CA ARG A 178 2.60 24.20 -7.39
C ARG A 178 3.41 23.57 -8.53
N GLN A 179 4.06 24.40 -9.35
CA GLN A 179 4.93 23.93 -10.42
C GLN A 179 6.10 23.12 -9.88
N TYR A 180 6.78 23.61 -8.85
CA TYR A 180 7.90 22.94 -8.19
C TYR A 180 7.55 21.52 -7.71
N ILE A 181 6.40 21.38 -7.03
CA ILE A 181 5.94 20.06 -6.55
C ILE A 181 5.57 19.16 -7.73
N THR A 182 4.95 19.71 -8.78
CA THR A 182 4.62 18.95 -10.00
C THR A 182 5.88 18.43 -10.68
N ASP A 183 6.95 19.23 -10.74
CA ASP A 183 8.23 18.86 -11.35
C ASP A 183 8.94 17.75 -10.56
N ILE A 184 8.87 17.76 -9.22
CA ILE A 184 9.40 16.70 -8.37
C ILE A 184 8.67 15.37 -8.66
N VAL A 185 7.35 15.38 -8.71
CA VAL A 185 6.57 14.17 -9.06
C VAL A 185 6.92 13.70 -10.47
N ALA A 186 7.03 14.62 -11.42
CA ALA A 186 7.40 14.29 -12.80
C ALA A 186 8.79 13.65 -12.89
N ASP A 187 9.76 14.12 -12.12
CA ASP A 187 11.12 13.55 -12.06
C ASP A 187 11.08 12.10 -11.54
N ILE A 188 10.38 11.84 -10.44
CA ILE A 188 10.23 10.49 -9.91
C ILE A 188 9.58 9.57 -10.94
N VAL A 189 8.48 9.99 -11.55
CA VAL A 189 7.74 9.16 -12.52
C VAL A 189 8.59 8.87 -13.77
N ARG A 190 9.39 9.83 -14.26
CA ARG A 190 10.27 9.61 -15.42
C ARG A 190 11.38 8.61 -15.13
N ARG A 191 12.07 8.78 -14.01
CA ARG A 191 13.31 8.09 -13.70
C ARG A 191 13.13 6.72 -13.08
N TYR A 192 12.08 6.54 -12.31
CA TYR A 192 11.87 5.34 -11.50
C TYR A 192 10.69 4.51 -11.99
N ASP A 193 10.75 3.21 -11.73
CA ASP A 193 9.71 2.24 -12.09
C ASP A 193 8.68 2.10 -10.97
N VAL A 194 8.17 3.24 -10.48
CA VAL A 194 7.11 3.27 -9.46
C VAL A 194 5.77 2.79 -10.03
N ASP A 195 4.97 2.11 -9.23
CA ASP A 195 3.62 1.67 -9.60
C ASP A 195 2.57 2.75 -9.29
N ALA A 196 2.86 3.60 -8.29
CA ALA A 196 2.00 4.73 -7.94
C ALA A 196 2.79 5.88 -7.31
N ILE A 197 2.22 7.08 -7.43
CA ILE A 197 2.50 8.22 -6.55
C ILE A 197 1.40 8.26 -5.50
N HIS A 198 1.77 8.49 -4.24
CA HIS A 198 0.86 8.54 -3.11
C HIS A 198 1.09 9.80 -2.29
N PHE A 199 0.02 10.56 -2.02
CA PHE A 199 0.07 11.69 -1.10
C PHE A 199 -0.65 11.34 0.21
N ASP A 200 -0.16 11.92 1.31
CA ASP A 200 -0.86 11.91 2.60
C ASP A 200 -1.92 13.03 2.69
N ASP A 201 -2.33 13.36 3.91
CA ASP A 201 -3.39 14.34 4.18
C ASP A 201 -2.87 15.76 4.52
N TYR A 202 -1.56 15.99 4.50
CA TYR A 202 -0.98 17.28 4.86
C TYR A 202 -0.98 18.25 3.67
N PHE A 203 -2.16 18.70 3.25
CA PHE A 203 -2.31 19.77 2.27
C PHE A 203 -2.12 21.14 2.94
N TYR A 204 -3.13 21.71 3.59
CA TYR A 204 -2.88 22.72 4.61
C TYR A 204 -2.59 22.03 5.95
N PRO A 205 -1.82 22.67 6.86
CA PRO A 205 -1.50 22.04 8.14
C PRO A 205 -2.74 21.87 9.03
N TYR A 206 -2.70 20.89 9.91
CA TYR A 206 -3.71 20.73 10.96
C TYR A 206 -3.83 22.01 11.77
N GLN A 207 -5.07 22.39 12.12
CA GLN A 207 -5.31 23.63 12.85
C GLN A 207 -4.69 23.62 14.25
N ILE A 208 -3.98 24.68 14.57
CA ILE A 208 -3.45 24.96 15.90
C ILE A 208 -4.32 26.03 16.52
N GLN A 209 -4.89 25.75 17.71
CA GLN A 209 -5.76 26.69 18.40
C GLN A 209 -5.07 28.05 18.59
N GLY A 210 -5.76 29.13 18.23
CA GLY A 210 -5.25 30.49 18.33
C GLY A 210 -4.22 30.89 17.25
N GLN A 211 -3.92 30.03 16.26
CA GLN A 211 -3.04 30.37 15.15
C GLN A 211 -3.79 30.43 13.83
N VAL A 212 -3.39 31.36 12.98
CA VAL A 212 -3.89 31.50 11.61
C VAL A 212 -2.76 31.20 10.64
N PHE A 213 -3.05 30.41 9.60
CA PHE A 213 -2.11 30.22 8.49
C PHE A 213 -2.01 31.53 7.69
N ASN A 214 -0.84 32.16 7.74
CA ASN A 214 -0.66 33.54 7.24
C ASN A 214 -0.37 33.59 5.74
N ASP A 215 -1.39 33.34 4.92
CA ASP A 215 -1.36 33.45 3.46
C ASP A 215 -2.19 34.62 2.90
N SER A 216 -2.62 35.57 3.74
CA SER A 216 -3.49 36.68 3.36
C SER A 216 -2.88 37.62 2.30
N ALA A 217 -1.56 37.83 2.33
CA ALA A 217 -0.87 38.59 1.29
C ALA A 217 -0.95 37.90 -0.08
N THR A 218 -0.73 36.60 -0.10
CA THR A 218 -0.83 35.74 -1.29
C THR A 218 -2.26 35.69 -1.82
N TYR A 219 -3.25 35.63 -0.93
CA TYR A 219 -4.67 35.72 -1.31
C TYR A 219 -5.00 37.07 -1.98
N ARG A 220 -4.53 38.21 -1.44
CA ARG A 220 -4.72 39.52 -2.09
C ARG A 220 -4.10 39.58 -3.48
N GLN A 221 -2.98 38.86 -3.69
CA GLN A 221 -2.29 38.89 -4.98
C GLN A 221 -2.96 37.96 -6.00
N TYR A 222 -3.26 36.69 -5.62
CA TYR A 222 -3.68 35.61 -6.54
C TYR A 222 -5.13 35.16 -6.37
N GLY A 223 -5.81 35.58 -5.28
CA GLY A 223 -7.15 35.12 -4.93
C GLY A 223 -8.28 36.10 -5.25
N LYS A 224 -8.03 37.19 -6.00
CA LYS A 224 -8.99 38.29 -6.24
C LYS A 224 -10.34 37.85 -6.84
N SER A 225 -10.38 36.74 -7.56
CA SER A 225 -11.61 36.17 -8.15
C SER A 225 -12.47 35.40 -7.15
N PHE A 226 -11.99 35.16 -5.95
CA PHE A 226 -12.68 34.40 -4.91
C PHE A 226 -13.25 35.33 -3.84
N ALA A 227 -14.53 35.16 -3.51
CA ALA A 227 -15.17 35.93 -2.44
C ALA A 227 -14.68 35.50 -1.04
N LYS A 228 -14.24 34.26 -0.89
CA LYS A 228 -13.77 33.69 0.38
C LYS A 228 -12.39 33.08 0.22
N ILE A 229 -11.53 33.35 1.20
CA ILE A 229 -10.16 32.80 1.23
C ILE A 229 -10.16 31.24 1.27
N ASP A 230 -11.13 30.63 1.93
CA ASP A 230 -11.25 29.18 2.04
C ASP A 230 -11.52 28.50 0.69
N ASP A 231 -12.32 29.14 -0.18
CA ASP A 231 -12.57 28.64 -1.53
C ASP A 231 -11.32 28.74 -2.39
N TRP A 232 -10.55 29.82 -2.25
CA TRP A 232 -9.27 29.98 -2.91
C TRP A 232 -8.22 28.95 -2.42
N ARG A 233 -8.17 28.68 -1.12
CA ARG A 233 -7.28 27.64 -0.57
C ARG A 233 -7.60 26.28 -1.15
N ARG A 234 -8.87 25.89 -1.24
CA ARG A 234 -9.31 24.65 -1.88
C ARG A 234 -8.95 24.60 -3.37
N ASP A 235 -9.17 25.70 -4.08
CA ASP A 235 -8.81 25.79 -5.51
C ASP A 235 -7.31 25.58 -5.73
N ASN A 236 -6.45 26.15 -4.88
CA ASN A 236 -4.99 25.94 -4.98
C ASN A 236 -4.61 24.48 -4.84
N VAL A 237 -5.20 23.76 -3.90
CA VAL A 237 -4.96 22.32 -3.72
C VAL A 237 -5.54 21.51 -4.89
N ASN A 238 -6.75 21.86 -5.35
CA ASN A 238 -7.38 21.24 -6.51
C ASN A 238 -6.49 21.34 -7.76
N ARG A 239 -5.96 22.54 -8.04
CA ARG A 239 -5.04 22.78 -9.17
C ARG A 239 -3.75 21.98 -9.08
N LEU A 240 -3.20 21.78 -7.88
CA LEU A 240 -2.03 20.90 -7.71
C LEU A 240 -2.37 19.47 -8.05
N VAL A 241 -3.46 18.93 -7.50
CA VAL A 241 -3.88 17.54 -7.73
C VAL A 241 -4.19 17.29 -9.20
N GLU A 242 -4.89 18.23 -9.86
CA GLU A 242 -5.15 18.17 -11.30
C GLU A 242 -3.86 18.17 -12.13
N ALA A 243 -2.96 19.12 -11.87
CA ALA A 243 -1.69 19.24 -12.60
C ALA A 243 -0.84 17.96 -12.48
N ILE A 244 -0.73 17.39 -11.28
CA ILE A 244 -0.01 16.13 -11.04
C ILE A 244 -0.68 14.97 -11.77
N SER A 245 -2.00 14.88 -11.72
CA SER A 245 -2.76 13.85 -12.44
C SER A 245 -2.48 13.88 -13.93
N LEU A 246 -2.54 15.05 -14.54
CA LEU A 246 -2.25 15.26 -15.96
C LEU A 246 -0.79 14.91 -16.29
N GLN A 247 0.15 15.33 -15.45
CA GLN A 247 1.56 15.08 -15.66
C GLN A 247 1.91 13.58 -15.57
N ILE A 248 1.37 12.86 -14.57
CA ILE A 248 1.55 11.40 -14.45
C ILE A 248 1.01 10.69 -15.69
N ARG A 249 -0.20 11.04 -16.14
CA ARG A 249 -0.82 10.43 -17.33
C ARG A 249 -0.04 10.69 -18.61
N HIS A 250 0.57 11.87 -18.72
CA HIS A 250 1.40 12.23 -19.86
C HIS A 250 2.71 11.41 -19.91
N ILE A 251 3.37 11.21 -18.76
CA ILE A 251 4.69 10.56 -18.68
C ILE A 251 4.55 9.04 -18.73
N LYS A 252 3.74 8.47 -17.82
CA LYS A 252 3.51 7.02 -17.69
C LYS A 252 2.04 6.76 -17.31
N PRO A 253 1.13 6.57 -18.26
CA PRO A 253 -0.32 6.45 -18.00
C PRO A 253 -0.70 5.27 -17.10
N TYR A 254 0.17 4.27 -16.98
CA TYR A 254 -0.02 3.12 -16.10
C TYR A 254 0.32 3.43 -14.62
N VAL A 255 1.09 4.48 -14.32
CA VAL A 255 1.36 4.87 -12.93
C VAL A 255 0.08 5.41 -12.30
N LYS A 256 -0.24 4.90 -11.12
CA LYS A 256 -1.44 5.29 -10.36
C LYS A 256 -1.16 6.55 -9.57
N PHE A 257 -2.21 7.32 -9.31
CA PHE A 257 -2.15 8.43 -8.36
C PHE A 257 -3.17 8.21 -7.25
N GLY A 258 -2.72 8.15 -6.01
CA GLY A 258 -3.57 7.92 -4.85
C GLY A 258 -3.31 8.91 -3.73
N ILE A 259 -4.31 9.08 -2.87
CA ILE A 259 -4.24 9.99 -1.73
C ILE A 259 -4.82 9.32 -0.50
N SER A 260 -4.13 9.45 0.66
CA SER A 260 -4.64 9.04 1.96
C SER A 260 -5.08 10.26 2.78
N PRO A 261 -6.32 10.72 2.59
CA PRO A 261 -6.84 11.86 3.31
C PRO A 261 -7.17 11.53 4.75
N PHE A 262 -7.36 12.57 5.59
CA PHE A 262 -8.03 12.41 6.86
C PHE A 262 -9.37 11.67 6.70
N GLY A 263 -9.78 10.87 7.69
CA GLY A 263 -10.92 9.96 7.55
C GLY A 263 -12.24 10.64 7.16
N VAL A 264 -12.54 11.82 7.72
CA VAL A 264 -13.81 12.54 7.48
C VAL A 264 -13.62 13.60 6.40
N TRP A 265 -14.31 13.45 5.25
CA TRP A 265 -14.34 14.51 4.24
C TRP A 265 -15.04 15.75 4.76
N ARG A 266 -16.29 15.61 5.20
CA ARG A 266 -17.11 16.66 5.80
C ARG A 266 -18.24 16.04 6.62
N ASN A 267 -18.67 16.66 7.72
CA ASN A 267 -19.83 16.20 8.48
C ASN A 267 -21.13 16.54 7.77
N ARG A 268 -22.15 15.70 7.88
CA ARG A 268 -23.48 15.96 7.29
C ARG A 268 -24.16 17.20 7.86
N SER A 269 -23.85 17.57 9.10
CA SER A 269 -24.34 18.81 9.70
C SER A 269 -23.83 20.09 9.01
N GLN A 270 -22.69 20.01 8.32
CA GLN A 270 -22.09 21.12 7.60
C GLN A 270 -22.42 21.10 6.10
N ASP A 271 -22.64 19.90 5.53
CA ASP A 271 -23.00 19.70 4.13
C ASP A 271 -23.82 18.40 4.00
N PRO A 272 -25.02 18.43 3.39
CA PRO A 272 -25.85 17.22 3.22
C PRO A 272 -25.15 16.06 2.52
N ARG A 273 -24.13 16.34 1.70
CA ARG A 273 -23.28 15.34 1.02
C ARG A 273 -22.24 14.70 1.94
N GLY A 274 -22.05 15.22 3.15
CA GLY A 274 -21.10 14.74 4.13
C GLY A 274 -21.52 13.43 4.82
N SER A 275 -20.60 12.84 5.56
CA SER A 275 -20.86 11.64 6.35
C SER A 275 -21.69 11.97 7.60
N ALA A 276 -22.47 10.99 8.08
CA ALA A 276 -23.21 11.10 9.35
C ALA A 276 -22.25 10.93 10.54
N THR A 277 -21.31 11.85 10.66
CA THR A 277 -20.24 11.88 11.68
C THR A 277 -20.21 13.22 12.38
N GLN A 278 -19.47 13.30 13.48
CA GLN A 278 -19.19 14.50 14.27
C GLN A 278 -17.68 14.69 14.43
N GLY A 279 -16.93 14.55 13.31
CA GLY A 279 -15.49 14.75 13.30
C GLY A 279 -15.13 16.21 13.61
N GLY A 280 -14.24 16.44 14.58
CA GLY A 280 -13.72 17.78 14.86
C GLY A 280 -12.78 18.29 13.78
N GLN A 281 -12.11 17.39 13.07
CA GLN A 281 -11.27 17.66 11.90
C GLN A 281 -11.96 17.12 10.65
N THR A 282 -11.89 17.87 9.53
CA THR A 282 -12.39 17.43 8.21
C THR A 282 -11.43 17.83 7.11
N CYS A 283 -11.45 17.09 6.00
CA CYS A 283 -10.62 17.41 4.85
C CYS A 283 -11.00 18.74 4.21
N TYR A 284 -12.29 18.93 3.96
CA TYR A 284 -12.82 20.06 3.18
C TYR A 284 -12.68 21.39 3.89
N ASP A 285 -13.06 21.44 5.19
CA ASP A 285 -13.14 22.70 5.93
C ASP A 285 -11.82 23.10 6.60
N HIS A 286 -10.97 22.12 6.96
CA HIS A 286 -9.77 22.37 7.76
C HIS A 286 -8.46 22.18 6.99
N LEU A 287 -8.42 21.18 6.09
CA LEU A 287 -7.24 20.89 5.27
C LEU A 287 -7.38 21.43 3.84
N TYR A 288 -8.51 22.04 3.53
CA TYR A 288 -8.86 22.61 2.22
C TYR A 288 -8.68 21.62 1.07
N ALA A 289 -8.96 20.35 1.35
CA ALA A 289 -8.80 19.22 0.43
C ALA A 289 -10.17 18.68 0.02
N ASP A 290 -10.54 18.86 -1.25
CA ASP A 290 -11.81 18.36 -1.79
C ASP A 290 -11.63 17.03 -2.52
N ILE A 291 -11.38 15.99 -1.73
CA ILE A 291 -11.14 14.62 -2.24
C ILE A 291 -12.33 14.12 -3.05
N ARG A 292 -13.55 14.50 -2.66
CA ARG A 292 -14.76 14.10 -3.38
C ARG A 292 -14.73 14.62 -4.83
N LEU A 293 -14.36 15.89 -5.03
CA LEU A 293 -14.17 16.48 -6.35
C LEU A 293 -13.08 15.72 -7.15
N TRP A 294 -11.96 15.37 -6.52
CA TRP A 294 -10.86 14.68 -7.21
C TRP A 294 -11.23 13.28 -7.68
N LEU A 295 -12.06 12.58 -6.91
CA LEU A 295 -12.64 11.29 -7.30
C LEU A 295 -13.65 11.46 -8.45
N GLU A 296 -14.56 12.43 -8.35
CA GLU A 296 -15.57 12.74 -9.36
C GLU A 296 -14.94 13.13 -10.72
N LYS A 297 -13.91 13.97 -10.69
CA LYS A 297 -13.14 14.37 -11.88
C LYS A 297 -12.20 13.25 -12.36
N GLY A 298 -12.01 12.21 -11.58
CA GLY A 298 -11.09 11.12 -11.88
C GLY A 298 -9.63 11.57 -11.90
N TRP A 299 -9.26 12.61 -11.15
CA TRP A 299 -7.88 13.05 -11.04
C TRP A 299 -7.03 12.08 -10.24
N ILE A 300 -7.64 11.34 -9.30
CA ILE A 300 -6.97 10.28 -8.55
C ILE A 300 -7.54 8.90 -8.91
N ASP A 301 -6.70 7.87 -8.85
CA ASP A 301 -7.06 6.49 -9.18
C ASP A 301 -7.60 5.74 -7.98
N TYR A 302 -7.16 6.11 -6.77
CA TYR A 302 -7.66 5.55 -5.52
C TYR A 302 -7.60 6.55 -4.38
N VAL A 303 -8.46 6.32 -3.41
CA VAL A 303 -8.46 7.02 -2.13
C VAL A 303 -8.18 6.01 -1.00
N ALA A 304 -7.36 6.42 -0.02
CA ALA A 304 -7.01 5.62 1.14
C ALA A 304 -7.36 6.36 2.43
N PRO A 305 -8.67 6.52 2.76
CA PRO A 305 -9.08 7.32 3.92
C PRO A 305 -8.52 6.73 5.21
N GLN A 306 -7.94 7.57 6.06
CA GLN A 306 -7.40 7.21 7.37
C GLN A 306 -8.56 6.98 8.35
N ALA A 307 -9.20 5.81 8.26
CA ALA A 307 -10.33 5.43 9.12
C ALA A 307 -9.85 4.93 10.50
N TYR A 308 -9.07 5.77 11.19
CA TYR A 308 -8.39 5.44 12.45
C TYR A 308 -9.32 5.53 13.68
N PHE A 309 -10.53 5.00 13.54
CA PHE A 309 -11.58 4.96 14.56
C PHE A 309 -11.99 3.52 14.83
N SER A 310 -12.41 3.21 16.06
CA SER A 310 -13.00 1.91 16.34
C SER A 310 -14.38 1.75 15.70
N ILE A 311 -14.87 0.52 15.63
CA ILE A 311 -16.20 0.23 15.09
C ILE A 311 -17.29 0.93 15.91
N GLU A 312 -17.07 1.02 17.22
CA GLU A 312 -18.02 1.52 18.22
C GLU A 312 -17.82 2.99 18.58
N PHE A 313 -16.89 3.71 17.98
CA PHE A 313 -16.63 5.12 18.33
C PHE A 313 -17.79 6.03 17.91
N ASP A 314 -18.54 6.56 18.87
CA ASP A 314 -19.81 7.25 18.66
C ASP A 314 -19.72 8.47 17.73
N LYS A 315 -18.67 9.29 17.87
CA LYS A 315 -18.53 10.52 17.08
C LYS A 315 -18.23 10.26 15.60
N VAL A 316 -17.45 9.23 15.33
CA VAL A 316 -17.05 8.83 13.97
C VAL A 316 -17.03 7.31 13.89
N PRO A 317 -18.20 6.64 13.83
CA PRO A 317 -18.27 5.19 13.73
C PRO A 317 -17.58 4.71 12.47
N TYR A 318 -16.66 3.75 12.60
CA TYR A 318 -15.89 3.20 11.47
C TYR A 318 -16.79 2.79 10.30
N LYS A 319 -17.87 2.07 10.58
CA LYS A 319 -18.79 1.57 9.54
C LYS A 319 -19.44 2.71 8.76
N THR A 320 -19.94 3.73 9.44
CA THR A 320 -20.55 4.93 8.84
C THR A 320 -19.56 5.63 7.91
N LEU A 321 -18.31 5.73 8.34
CA LEU A 321 -17.26 6.38 7.58
C LEU A 321 -16.90 5.58 6.31
N VAL A 322 -16.71 4.27 6.44
CA VAL A 322 -16.40 3.38 5.31
C VAL A 322 -17.55 3.34 4.30
N ASP A 323 -18.80 3.31 4.77
CA ASP A 323 -19.98 3.34 3.90
C ASP A 323 -20.03 4.63 3.08
N TRP A 324 -19.74 5.76 3.72
CA TRP A 324 -19.71 7.05 3.02
C TRP A 324 -18.64 7.07 1.93
N TRP A 325 -17.42 6.61 2.20
CA TRP A 325 -16.35 6.54 1.21
C TRP A 325 -16.69 5.57 0.06
N ALA A 326 -17.28 4.43 0.38
CA ALA A 326 -17.72 3.45 -0.60
C ALA A 326 -18.77 4.03 -1.56
N ASP A 327 -19.72 4.84 -1.05
CA ASP A 327 -20.81 5.44 -1.83
C ASP A 327 -20.36 6.72 -2.57
N ASN A 328 -19.24 7.35 -2.17
CA ASN A 328 -18.70 8.56 -2.79
C ASN A 328 -17.36 8.32 -3.53
N SER A 329 -17.11 7.09 -3.96
CA SER A 329 -15.88 6.73 -4.69
C SER A 329 -15.88 7.11 -6.17
N PHE A 330 -17.05 7.38 -6.76
CA PHE A 330 -17.23 7.66 -8.19
C PHE A 330 -16.56 6.62 -9.11
N GLY A 331 -16.63 5.35 -8.70
CA GLY A 331 -16.02 4.24 -9.42
C GLY A 331 -14.50 4.14 -9.31
N ARG A 332 -13.85 4.97 -8.47
CA ARG A 332 -12.41 4.83 -8.14
C ARG A 332 -12.24 3.86 -6.98
N HIS A 333 -11.02 3.34 -6.82
CA HIS A 333 -10.77 2.38 -5.74
C HIS A 333 -10.77 3.05 -4.36
N VAL A 334 -11.35 2.35 -3.38
CA VAL A 334 -11.27 2.70 -1.97
C VAL A 334 -10.42 1.64 -1.26
N TYR A 335 -9.31 2.04 -0.66
CA TYR A 335 -8.44 1.23 0.19
C TYR A 335 -8.48 1.80 1.60
N VAL A 336 -9.14 1.12 2.52
CA VAL A 336 -9.35 1.68 3.86
C VAL A 336 -8.07 1.64 4.69
N GLY A 337 -7.68 2.78 5.26
CA GLY A 337 -6.55 2.89 6.18
C GLY A 337 -6.92 2.42 7.59
N HIS A 338 -6.10 1.55 8.17
CA HIS A 338 -6.24 0.99 9.51
C HIS A 338 -5.10 1.44 10.42
N ALA A 339 -5.36 1.51 11.73
CA ALA A 339 -4.43 1.99 12.75
C ALA A 339 -4.08 0.90 13.79
N PRO A 340 -3.30 -0.14 13.41
CA PRO A 340 -2.91 -1.18 14.38
C PRO A 340 -2.10 -0.63 15.57
N TYR A 341 -1.47 0.54 15.45
CA TYR A 341 -0.78 1.19 16.57
C TYR A 341 -1.71 1.62 17.72
N LYS A 342 -3.02 1.73 17.44
CA LYS A 342 -4.04 2.06 18.46
C LYS A 342 -4.52 0.85 19.25
N ILE A 343 -4.12 -0.37 18.87
CA ILE A 343 -4.50 -1.59 19.61
C ILE A 343 -3.83 -1.58 20.99
N ALA A 344 -4.44 -0.85 21.88
CA ALA A 344 -4.12 -0.74 23.31
C ALA A 344 -5.27 0.04 23.95
N PRO A 345 -5.41 0.04 25.29
CA PRO A 345 -6.33 0.96 25.93
C PRO A 345 -6.00 2.41 25.58
N ASP A 346 -6.89 3.07 24.84
CA ASP A 346 -6.82 4.50 24.53
C ASP A 346 -7.93 5.19 25.36
N GLY A 347 -7.55 6.16 26.18
CA GLY A 347 -8.49 6.90 27.01
C GLY A 347 -9.57 7.65 26.24
N ASN A 348 -9.31 7.97 24.96
CA ASN A 348 -10.28 8.64 24.08
C ASN A 348 -11.21 7.65 23.35
N ASP A 349 -10.78 6.40 23.17
CA ASP A 349 -11.54 5.34 22.50
C ASP A 349 -11.16 3.98 23.07
N PRO A 350 -11.79 3.57 24.20
CA PRO A 350 -11.44 2.34 24.91
C PRO A 350 -11.72 1.06 24.12
N HIS A 351 -12.49 1.15 23.03
CA HIS A 351 -12.81 0.00 22.19
C HIS A 351 -11.59 -0.56 21.45
N TRP A 352 -10.50 0.20 21.34
CA TRP A 352 -9.22 -0.28 20.79
C TRP A 352 -8.55 -1.35 21.65
N ALA A 353 -8.98 -1.53 22.90
CA ALA A 353 -8.54 -2.66 23.73
C ALA A 353 -9.01 -4.03 23.20
N LYS A 354 -10.05 -4.08 22.36
CA LYS A 354 -10.54 -5.31 21.75
C LYS A 354 -9.57 -5.84 20.70
N PRO A 355 -9.03 -7.06 20.84
CA PRO A 355 -8.11 -7.64 19.84
C PRO A 355 -8.79 -7.89 18.48
N THR A 356 -10.12 -7.91 18.45
CA THR A 356 -10.92 -8.16 17.24
C THR A 356 -11.18 -6.91 16.39
N GLN A 357 -10.79 -5.72 16.82
CA GLN A 357 -11.08 -4.47 16.08
C GLN A 357 -10.62 -4.52 14.63
N ILE A 358 -9.33 -4.76 14.36
CA ILE A 358 -8.83 -4.84 12.97
C ILE A 358 -9.43 -6.02 12.20
N PRO A 359 -9.48 -7.26 12.75
CA PRO A 359 -10.19 -8.37 12.13
C PRO A 359 -11.64 -8.05 11.71
N GLU A 360 -12.41 -7.39 12.57
CA GLU A 360 -13.80 -7.02 12.27
C GLU A 360 -13.90 -5.92 11.21
N GLN A 361 -13.00 -4.94 11.22
CA GLN A 361 -12.88 -3.92 10.19
C GLN A 361 -12.61 -4.54 8.82
N VAL A 362 -11.66 -5.48 8.72
CA VAL A 362 -11.37 -6.19 7.46
C VAL A 362 -12.58 -7.00 6.99
N ARG A 363 -13.27 -7.71 7.89
CA ARG A 363 -14.53 -8.41 7.53
C ARG A 363 -15.59 -7.44 7.02
N TYR A 364 -15.71 -6.27 7.64
CA TYR A 364 -16.67 -5.26 7.21
C TYR A 364 -16.35 -4.74 5.82
N ASN A 365 -15.09 -4.42 5.56
CA ASN A 365 -14.62 -3.94 4.26
C ASN A 365 -14.93 -4.95 3.15
N ARG A 366 -14.64 -6.24 3.37
CA ARG A 366 -14.93 -7.31 2.39
C ARG A 366 -16.42 -7.46 2.07
N ARG A 367 -17.32 -7.13 3.04
CA ARG A 367 -18.77 -7.12 2.76
C ARG A 367 -19.22 -6.03 1.82
N LYS A 368 -18.38 -5.00 1.60
CA LYS A 368 -18.61 -3.93 0.61
C LYS A 368 -18.03 -4.29 -0.76
N ASN A 369 -18.19 -5.55 -1.17
CA ASN A 369 -17.66 -6.08 -2.41
C ASN A 369 -17.94 -5.15 -3.62
N GLY A 370 -16.90 -4.84 -4.41
CA GLY A 370 -16.98 -3.93 -5.55
C GLY A 370 -16.99 -2.43 -5.20
N LYS A 371 -17.08 -2.05 -3.92
CA LYS A 371 -17.01 -0.65 -3.46
C LYS A 371 -15.78 -0.37 -2.60
N VAL A 372 -15.35 -1.33 -1.77
CA VAL A 372 -14.10 -1.30 -1.01
C VAL A 372 -13.19 -2.38 -1.57
N HIS A 373 -11.98 -1.99 -1.96
CA HIS A 373 -11.07 -2.81 -2.77
C HIS A 373 -9.88 -3.34 -1.98
N GLY A 374 -9.76 -2.98 -0.69
CA GLY A 374 -8.68 -3.46 0.16
C GLY A 374 -8.40 -2.61 1.38
N SER A 375 -7.26 -2.88 1.99
CA SER A 375 -6.84 -2.33 3.28
C SER A 375 -5.37 -1.91 3.26
N ILE A 376 -5.05 -0.84 4.00
CA ILE A 376 -3.69 -0.36 4.21
C ILE A 376 -3.47 -0.16 5.71
N TYR A 377 -2.30 -0.49 6.23
CA TYR A 377 -2.00 -0.46 7.66
C TYR A 377 -0.93 0.58 8.00
N PHE A 378 -1.24 1.49 8.91
CA PHE A 378 -0.29 2.44 9.45
C PHE A 378 0.17 1.99 10.83
N SER A 379 1.40 1.60 11.00
CA SER A 379 2.49 1.57 10.06
C SER A 379 3.17 0.18 10.11
N SER A 380 4.23 0.02 9.30
CA SER A 380 5.07 -1.17 9.27
C SER A 380 5.51 -1.61 10.67
N LYS A 381 6.08 -0.69 11.46
CA LYS A 381 6.51 -0.94 12.84
C LYS A 381 5.39 -1.47 13.73
N SER A 382 4.17 -0.97 13.51
CA SER A 382 3.00 -1.42 14.29
C SER A 382 2.63 -2.86 13.99
N LEU A 383 2.67 -3.27 12.71
CA LEU A 383 2.43 -4.66 12.33
C LEU A 383 3.57 -5.60 12.79
N VAL A 384 4.83 -5.14 12.68
CA VAL A 384 6.00 -5.92 13.16
C VAL A 384 5.92 -6.16 14.67
N ARG A 385 5.47 -5.17 15.44
CA ARG A 385 5.21 -5.32 16.89
C ARG A 385 4.08 -6.29 17.22
N ASN A 386 3.19 -6.55 16.25
CA ASN A 386 2.11 -7.52 16.33
C ASN A 386 1.21 -7.39 17.59
N PRO A 387 0.68 -6.18 17.91
CA PRO A 387 -0.13 -5.98 19.10
C PRO A 387 -1.37 -6.90 19.06
N ASN A 388 -1.60 -7.61 20.17
CA ASN A 388 -2.69 -8.60 20.29
C ASN A 388 -2.79 -9.61 19.15
N GLY A 389 -1.65 -9.95 18.48
CA GLY A 389 -1.62 -10.94 17.40
C GLY A 389 -2.27 -10.50 16.10
N VAL A 390 -2.38 -9.20 15.83
CA VAL A 390 -3.04 -8.67 14.62
C VAL A 390 -2.38 -9.14 13.33
N ALA A 391 -1.05 -9.13 13.25
CA ALA A 391 -0.33 -9.60 12.06
C ALA A 391 -0.49 -11.11 11.85
N ASP A 392 -0.51 -11.89 12.94
CA ASP A 392 -0.78 -13.33 12.87
C ASP A 392 -2.21 -13.60 12.41
N SER A 393 -3.20 -12.86 12.93
CA SER A 393 -4.59 -12.96 12.48
C SER A 393 -4.75 -12.63 11.00
N LEU A 394 -4.06 -11.59 10.50
CA LEU A 394 -4.03 -11.30 9.08
C LEU A 394 -3.44 -12.47 8.29
N ARG A 395 -2.26 -12.94 8.67
CA ARG A 395 -1.53 -14.00 7.97
C ARG A 395 -2.28 -15.33 7.93
N THR A 396 -2.84 -15.77 9.06
CA THR A 396 -3.42 -17.11 9.20
C THR A 396 -4.89 -17.20 8.77
N ASN A 397 -5.62 -16.07 8.80
CA ASN A 397 -7.04 -16.03 8.49
C ASN A 397 -7.35 -15.22 7.23
N PHE A 398 -7.14 -13.90 7.28
CA PHE A 398 -7.62 -13.01 6.21
C PHE A 398 -6.76 -13.07 4.95
N TYR A 399 -5.45 -13.16 5.09
CA TYR A 399 -4.48 -13.11 4.00
C TYR A 399 -3.76 -14.45 3.81
N LYS A 400 -4.35 -15.52 4.31
CA LYS A 400 -3.85 -16.89 4.17
C LYS A 400 -3.54 -17.28 2.73
N HIS A 401 -4.35 -16.81 1.79
CA HIS A 401 -4.16 -17.03 0.37
C HIS A 401 -3.64 -15.77 -0.30
N THR A 402 -2.74 -15.94 -1.25
CA THR A 402 -2.23 -14.86 -2.10
C THR A 402 -3.38 -14.19 -2.84
N ALA A 403 -3.30 -12.87 -3.04
CA ALA A 403 -4.28 -12.11 -3.80
C ALA A 403 -3.61 -11.25 -4.86
N LEU A 404 -4.22 -11.19 -6.05
CA LEU A 404 -3.90 -10.22 -7.08
C LEU A 404 -4.44 -8.83 -6.68
N LEU A 405 -3.88 -7.78 -7.26
CA LEU A 405 -4.44 -6.46 -7.08
C LEU A 405 -5.74 -6.30 -7.88
N PRO A 406 -6.66 -5.44 -7.40
CA PRO A 406 -7.89 -5.11 -8.12
C PRO A 406 -7.58 -4.42 -9.46
N LEU A 407 -8.33 -4.79 -10.50
CA LEU A 407 -8.24 -4.13 -11.81
C LEU A 407 -8.84 -2.73 -11.74
N MET A 408 -8.23 -1.78 -12.46
CA MET A 408 -8.71 -0.41 -12.62
C MET A 408 -9.34 -0.23 -14.01
N PRO A 409 -10.65 -0.39 -14.19
CA PRO A 409 -11.29 -0.38 -15.52
C PRO A 409 -11.12 0.93 -16.31
N TRP A 410 -10.85 2.04 -15.62
CA TRP A 410 -10.59 3.34 -16.25
C TRP A 410 -9.17 3.50 -16.77
N LYS A 411 -8.24 2.60 -16.43
CA LYS A 411 -6.89 2.56 -17.00
C LYS A 411 -6.84 1.55 -18.14
N LYS A 412 -6.23 1.95 -19.24
CA LYS A 412 -6.01 1.05 -20.39
C LYS A 412 -5.10 -0.10 -19.97
N GLY A 413 -5.33 -1.26 -20.53
CA GLY A 413 -4.49 -2.44 -20.34
C GLY A 413 -5.14 -3.70 -20.90
N SER A 414 -4.32 -4.68 -21.18
CA SER A 414 -4.71 -6.02 -21.62
C SER A 414 -3.79 -7.07 -21.00
N PRO A 415 -4.20 -8.34 -20.97
CA PRO A 415 -3.29 -9.41 -20.56
C PRO A 415 -2.02 -9.43 -21.42
N PRO A 416 -0.84 -9.67 -20.84
CA PRO A 416 0.37 -9.92 -21.58
C PRO A 416 0.28 -11.30 -22.29
N PRO A 417 1.19 -11.61 -23.24
CA PRO A 417 1.37 -12.98 -23.72
C PRO A 417 1.62 -13.93 -22.55
N PRO A 418 1.18 -15.20 -22.64
CA PRO A 418 1.44 -16.19 -21.58
C PRO A 418 2.92 -16.57 -21.53
N PRO A 419 3.40 -17.06 -20.38
CA PRO A 419 4.68 -17.76 -20.29
C PRO A 419 4.66 -19.03 -21.15
N SER A 420 5.83 -19.59 -21.43
CA SER A 420 5.95 -20.85 -22.19
C SER A 420 7.00 -21.77 -21.57
N GLY A 421 6.99 -23.06 -21.97
CA GLY A 421 8.01 -24.00 -21.58
C GLY A 421 8.09 -24.24 -20.06
N LEU A 422 6.94 -24.42 -19.39
CA LEU A 422 6.92 -24.70 -17.95
C LEU A 422 7.46 -26.11 -17.67
N GLU A 423 8.59 -26.16 -16.98
CA GLU A 423 9.20 -27.37 -16.43
C GLU A 423 9.13 -27.34 -14.91
N VAL A 424 8.90 -28.52 -14.32
CA VAL A 424 8.90 -28.69 -12.86
C VAL A 424 9.86 -29.80 -12.51
N LEU A 425 10.87 -29.49 -11.72
CA LEU A 425 11.93 -30.40 -11.30
C LEU A 425 11.82 -30.64 -9.79
N PRO A 426 11.86 -31.89 -9.35
CA PRO A 426 11.95 -32.19 -7.93
C PRO A 426 13.27 -31.65 -7.38
N SER A 427 13.22 -31.07 -6.19
CA SER A 427 14.40 -30.61 -5.47
C SER A 427 14.32 -31.07 -4.02
N LYS A 428 15.45 -30.99 -3.31
CA LYS A 428 15.53 -31.34 -1.88
C LYS A 428 14.69 -30.43 -0.97
N LYS A 429 14.40 -29.23 -1.45
CA LYS A 429 13.63 -28.22 -0.70
C LYS A 429 12.19 -28.09 -1.22
N GLY A 430 11.80 -28.85 -2.27
CA GLY A 430 10.49 -28.68 -2.86
C GLY A 430 10.47 -28.94 -4.37
N ALA A 431 9.67 -28.17 -5.10
CA ALA A 431 9.57 -28.21 -6.54
C ALA A 431 10.19 -26.95 -7.16
N LEU A 432 11.20 -27.10 -8.00
CA LEU A 432 11.76 -26.00 -8.76
C LEU A 432 11.00 -25.88 -10.09
N LEU A 433 10.24 -24.80 -10.24
CA LEU A 433 9.56 -24.42 -11.47
C LEU A 433 10.49 -23.55 -12.31
N ARG A 434 10.52 -23.78 -13.62
CA ARG A 434 11.19 -22.93 -14.62
C ARG A 434 10.27 -22.72 -15.80
N TRP A 435 10.29 -21.50 -16.34
CA TRP A 435 9.53 -21.15 -17.55
C TRP A 435 10.24 -20.07 -18.33
N ASN A 436 9.87 -19.91 -19.58
CA ASN A 436 10.30 -18.77 -20.39
C ASN A 436 9.32 -17.63 -20.15
N PRO A 437 9.74 -16.48 -19.54
CA PRO A 437 8.90 -15.31 -19.43
C PRO A 437 8.51 -14.79 -20.82
N PRO A 438 7.35 -14.10 -20.93
CA PRO A 438 6.99 -13.41 -22.17
C PRO A 438 8.11 -12.45 -22.62
N PRO A 439 8.28 -12.22 -23.92
CA PRO A 439 9.25 -11.25 -24.43
C PRO A 439 9.04 -9.87 -23.77
N LYS A 440 10.13 -9.20 -23.40
CA LYS A 440 10.08 -7.81 -22.93
C LYS A 440 9.70 -6.93 -24.11
N LEU A 441 8.46 -6.51 -24.16
CA LEU A 441 8.01 -5.41 -25.01
C LEU A 441 8.55 -4.08 -24.45
N THR A 442 8.57 -3.02 -25.27
CA THR A 442 8.79 -1.66 -24.75
C THR A 442 7.88 -1.44 -23.55
N ALA A 443 8.40 -0.80 -22.48
CA ALA A 443 7.70 -0.63 -21.21
C ALA A 443 6.32 0.05 -21.39
N THR A 444 5.30 -0.75 -21.59
CA THR A 444 3.90 -0.35 -21.72
C THR A 444 3.11 -0.94 -20.56
N GLU A 445 1.86 -0.50 -20.42
CA GLU A 445 0.90 -1.05 -19.46
C GLU A 445 0.69 -2.57 -19.61
N ASN A 446 0.93 -3.12 -20.80
CA ASN A 446 0.74 -4.54 -21.14
C ASN A 446 2.00 -5.40 -20.95
N THR A 447 3.14 -4.79 -20.61
CA THR A 447 4.37 -5.54 -20.32
C THR A 447 4.16 -6.45 -19.13
N ALA A 448 4.59 -7.72 -19.25
CA ALA A 448 4.60 -8.65 -18.13
C ALA A 448 5.50 -8.13 -17.01
N LYS A 449 4.93 -7.97 -15.82
CA LYS A 449 5.59 -7.43 -14.63
C LYS A 449 5.72 -8.47 -13.53
N TYR A 450 4.76 -9.39 -13.44
CA TYR A 450 4.69 -10.42 -12.43
C TYR A 450 4.26 -11.75 -13.04
N HIS A 451 4.49 -12.83 -12.29
CA HIS A 451 3.94 -14.15 -12.59
C HIS A 451 3.14 -14.65 -11.38
N ALA A 452 1.96 -15.22 -11.63
CA ALA A 452 1.19 -15.93 -10.62
C ALA A 452 1.40 -17.45 -10.79
N ILE A 453 1.70 -18.11 -9.68
CA ILE A 453 1.97 -19.54 -9.61
C ILE A 453 0.80 -20.22 -8.93
N TYR A 454 0.24 -21.23 -9.60
CA TYR A 454 -0.86 -22.04 -9.11
C TYR A 454 -0.42 -23.49 -8.93
N ARG A 455 -0.99 -24.17 -7.93
CA ARG A 455 -0.75 -25.58 -7.64
C ARG A 455 -2.05 -26.27 -7.29
N VAL A 456 -2.25 -27.46 -7.82
CA VAL A 456 -3.34 -28.40 -7.49
C VAL A 456 -2.79 -29.81 -7.31
N LYS A 457 -3.52 -30.69 -6.60
CA LYS A 457 -3.27 -32.13 -6.68
C LYS A 457 -3.54 -32.62 -8.10
N ALA A 458 -2.85 -33.69 -8.54
CA ALA A 458 -2.93 -34.15 -9.92
C ALA A 458 -4.36 -34.49 -10.39
N ASN A 459 -5.21 -34.94 -9.47
CA ASN A 459 -6.60 -35.29 -9.72
C ASN A 459 -7.60 -34.13 -9.58
N GLU A 460 -7.15 -32.93 -9.20
CA GLU A 460 -8.02 -31.76 -9.05
C GLU A 460 -7.99 -30.87 -10.31
N PRO A 461 -9.10 -30.27 -10.73
CA PRO A 461 -9.11 -29.32 -11.82
C PRO A 461 -8.46 -27.99 -11.41
N PHE A 462 -7.84 -27.29 -12.37
CA PHE A 462 -7.45 -25.91 -12.18
C PHE A 462 -8.66 -24.98 -12.23
N ASP A 463 -8.79 -24.14 -11.21
CA ASP A 463 -9.64 -22.96 -11.20
C ASP A 463 -8.79 -21.74 -10.86
N LEU A 464 -8.39 -20.99 -11.88
CA LEU A 464 -7.56 -19.79 -11.69
C LEU A 464 -8.29 -18.68 -10.88
N ASN A 465 -9.61 -18.80 -10.67
CA ASN A 465 -10.35 -17.87 -9.82
C ASN A 465 -10.34 -18.29 -8.35
N ASN A 466 -9.93 -19.51 -8.05
CA ASN A 466 -9.81 -19.98 -6.68
C ASN A 466 -8.48 -19.50 -6.05
N PRO A 467 -8.50 -18.56 -5.09
CA PRO A 467 -7.29 -18.04 -4.46
C PRO A 467 -6.51 -19.11 -3.67
N ALA A 468 -7.16 -20.22 -3.27
CA ALA A 468 -6.50 -21.31 -2.56
C ALA A 468 -5.52 -22.09 -3.45
N GLN A 469 -5.68 -22.02 -4.76
CA GLN A 469 -4.78 -22.64 -5.73
C GLN A 469 -3.59 -21.74 -6.10
N MET A 470 -3.68 -20.43 -5.87
CA MET A 470 -2.59 -19.48 -6.13
C MET A 470 -1.64 -19.45 -4.94
N ILE A 471 -0.45 -20.04 -5.11
CA ILE A 471 0.53 -20.19 -4.04
C ILE A 471 1.51 -19.04 -3.94
N ALA A 472 1.79 -18.33 -5.05
CA ALA A 472 2.74 -17.21 -5.03
C ALA A 472 2.49 -16.20 -6.14
N LEU A 473 3.00 -14.97 -5.91
CA LEU A 473 3.33 -13.97 -6.92
C LEU A 473 4.85 -13.78 -6.92
N THR A 474 5.44 -13.69 -8.11
CA THR A 474 6.88 -13.39 -8.30
C THR A 474 7.04 -12.20 -9.22
N GLY A 475 8.25 -11.64 -9.29
CA GLY A 475 8.62 -10.64 -10.27
C GLY A 475 8.74 -11.22 -11.69
N THR A 476 9.70 -10.68 -12.44
CA THR A 476 9.93 -11.06 -13.85
C THR A 476 10.82 -12.28 -14.03
N GLU A 477 11.29 -12.88 -12.95
CA GLU A 477 12.12 -14.07 -12.96
C GLU A 477 11.37 -15.25 -13.58
N GLY A 478 12.04 -16.04 -14.40
CA GLY A 478 11.49 -17.25 -15.04
C GLY A 478 11.61 -18.50 -14.18
N PHE A 479 11.64 -18.36 -12.86
CA PHE A 479 11.73 -19.51 -11.95
C PHE A 479 11.06 -19.22 -10.59
N PHE A 480 10.66 -20.31 -9.92
CA PHE A 480 10.12 -20.29 -8.55
C PHE A 480 10.41 -21.61 -7.84
N LEU A 481 10.82 -21.54 -6.59
CA LEU A 481 10.95 -22.72 -5.74
C LEU A 481 9.71 -22.80 -4.83
N ASP A 482 8.89 -23.81 -5.05
CA ASP A 482 7.80 -24.17 -4.14
C ASP A 482 8.29 -25.12 -3.05
N ASP A 483 8.47 -24.57 -1.86
CA ASP A 483 8.82 -25.30 -0.63
C ASP A 483 7.61 -25.50 0.31
N THR A 484 6.39 -25.18 -0.18
CA THR A 484 5.16 -25.09 0.63
C THR A 484 4.16 -26.23 0.37
N PHE A 485 4.49 -27.22 -0.46
CA PHE A 485 3.54 -28.30 -0.71
C PHE A 485 3.29 -29.13 0.57
N PRO A 486 2.01 -29.48 0.84
CA PRO A 486 1.61 -29.89 2.19
C PRO A 486 1.96 -31.34 2.55
N ALA A 487 2.18 -32.23 1.59
CA ALA A 487 2.43 -33.65 1.80
C ALA A 487 3.02 -34.32 0.56
N ASP A 488 3.49 -35.54 0.72
CA ASP A 488 3.83 -36.44 -0.39
C ASP A 488 2.62 -36.61 -1.32
N GLY A 489 2.85 -36.53 -2.62
CA GLY A 489 1.76 -36.67 -3.58
C GLY A 489 2.13 -36.25 -4.99
N GLU A 490 1.16 -36.36 -5.87
CA GLU A 490 1.27 -35.88 -7.24
C GLU A 490 0.58 -34.51 -7.38
N TYR A 491 1.32 -33.55 -7.95
CA TYR A 491 0.88 -32.18 -8.13
C TYR A 491 1.04 -31.75 -9.58
N ARG A 492 0.20 -30.79 -9.98
CA ARG A 492 0.35 -30.03 -11.22
C ARG A 492 0.46 -28.56 -10.90
N TYR A 493 1.20 -27.85 -11.74
CA TYR A 493 1.41 -26.42 -11.62
C TYR A 493 0.88 -25.70 -12.86
N ALA A 494 0.48 -24.44 -12.66
CA ALA A 494 0.20 -23.51 -13.72
C ALA A 494 0.88 -22.17 -13.44
N VAL A 495 1.33 -21.50 -14.49
CA VAL A 495 1.94 -20.17 -14.40
C VAL A 495 1.25 -19.24 -15.37
N THR A 496 0.85 -18.07 -14.88
CA THR A 496 0.32 -16.96 -15.70
C THR A 496 1.26 -15.76 -15.62
N ALA A 497 1.22 -14.90 -16.63
CA ALA A 497 1.88 -13.60 -16.60
C ALA A 497 0.85 -12.50 -16.27
N LEU A 498 1.26 -11.49 -15.52
CA LEU A 498 0.45 -10.34 -15.15
C LEU A 498 1.07 -9.07 -15.72
N SER A 499 0.25 -8.25 -16.39
CA SER A 499 0.68 -6.92 -16.84
C SER A 499 0.92 -5.99 -15.64
N ARG A 500 1.48 -4.80 -15.90
CA ARG A 500 1.61 -3.73 -14.90
C ARG A 500 0.26 -3.34 -14.26
N MET A 501 -0.82 -3.52 -15.00
CA MET A 501 -2.19 -3.26 -14.53
C MET A 501 -2.89 -4.51 -13.96
N HIS A 502 -2.11 -5.58 -13.70
CA HIS A 502 -2.59 -6.86 -13.16
C HIS A 502 -3.63 -7.59 -14.02
N HIS A 503 -3.68 -7.32 -15.34
CA HIS A 503 -4.38 -8.18 -16.27
C HIS A 503 -3.62 -9.49 -16.41
N GLU A 504 -4.33 -10.60 -16.26
CA GLU A 504 -3.75 -11.93 -16.19
C GLU A 504 -3.87 -12.64 -17.55
N SER A 505 -2.77 -13.22 -18.03
CA SER A 505 -2.72 -14.01 -19.26
C SER A 505 -3.42 -15.37 -19.09
N THR A 506 -3.59 -16.10 -20.16
CA THR A 506 -3.81 -17.54 -20.12
C THR A 506 -2.61 -18.23 -19.44
N ALA A 507 -2.86 -19.43 -18.88
CA ALA A 507 -1.85 -20.16 -18.15
C ALA A 507 -1.09 -21.13 -19.06
N VAL A 508 0.20 -21.37 -18.72
CA VAL A 508 0.94 -22.56 -19.13
C VAL A 508 0.86 -23.59 -18.01
N TYR A 509 0.71 -24.86 -18.36
CA TYR A 509 0.50 -25.95 -17.42
C TYR A 509 1.66 -26.95 -17.45
N SER A 510 1.98 -27.54 -16.29
CA SER A 510 2.92 -28.66 -16.19
C SER A 510 2.21 -29.99 -16.35
N HIS A 511 2.98 -31.03 -16.65
CA HIS A 511 2.58 -32.41 -16.37
C HIS A 511 2.48 -32.64 -14.85
N ALA A 512 1.85 -33.78 -14.47
CA ALA A 512 1.85 -34.22 -13.08
C ALA A 512 3.26 -34.60 -12.65
N ILE A 513 3.64 -34.18 -11.46
CA ILE A 513 4.93 -34.50 -10.86
C ILE A 513 4.74 -35.06 -9.46
N ARG A 514 5.43 -36.17 -9.15
CA ARG A 514 5.44 -36.74 -7.81
C ARG A 514 6.48 -36.06 -6.95
N LEU A 515 6.04 -35.46 -5.86
CA LEU A 515 6.86 -34.75 -4.88
C LEU A 515 6.90 -35.56 -3.58
N ARG A 516 8.04 -35.57 -2.92
CA ARG A 516 8.23 -36.11 -1.59
C ARG A 516 8.56 -34.99 -0.61
N ALA A 517 8.05 -35.09 0.61
CA ALA A 517 8.25 -34.07 1.64
C ALA A 517 9.76 -33.78 1.86
N PRO A 518 10.13 -32.53 2.14
CA PRO A 518 11.51 -32.14 2.38
C PRO A 518 12.04 -32.89 3.62
N GLY A 519 12.98 -33.79 3.46
CA GLY A 519 13.57 -34.55 4.55
C GLY A 519 14.51 -35.67 4.10
N ALA A 520 14.48 -36.02 2.80
CA ALA A 520 15.19 -37.21 2.28
C ALA A 520 16.37 -36.89 1.34
N TRP A 521 16.75 -35.61 1.12
CA TRP A 521 17.76 -35.32 0.08
C TRP A 521 18.78 -34.25 0.51
N THR A 522 20.07 -34.49 0.33
CA THR A 522 21.21 -33.63 0.69
C THR A 522 21.75 -32.74 -0.46
N ASP A 523 22.16 -31.56 -0.15
CA ASP A 523 23.17 -30.54 -0.65
C ASP A 523 23.44 -30.22 -2.14
N PHE A 524 23.00 -30.96 -3.16
CA PHE A 524 23.44 -30.71 -4.55
C PHE A 524 22.86 -29.44 -5.21
N VAL A 525 21.65 -29.01 -4.87
CA VAL A 525 20.96 -27.90 -5.53
C VAL A 525 21.39 -26.52 -5.00
N ILE A 526 21.84 -26.43 -3.75
CA ILE A 526 22.37 -25.17 -3.18
C ILE A 526 23.62 -24.73 -3.96
N THR A 527 24.44 -25.66 -4.39
CA THR A 527 25.62 -25.37 -5.20
C THR A 527 25.26 -24.81 -6.57
N LEU A 528 24.21 -25.29 -7.22
CA LEU A 528 23.79 -24.81 -8.55
C LEU A 528 23.24 -23.38 -8.50
N ILE A 529 22.40 -23.06 -7.51
CA ILE A 529 21.83 -21.70 -7.34
C ILE A 529 22.91 -20.69 -6.96
N ASN A 530 23.85 -21.07 -6.11
CA ASN A 530 24.98 -20.22 -5.73
C ASN A 530 25.99 -20.05 -6.89
N THR A 531 26.20 -21.07 -7.70
CA THR A 531 27.06 -20.98 -8.90
C THR A 531 26.46 -20.04 -9.96
N TYR A 532 25.13 -20.06 -10.13
CA TYR A 532 24.44 -19.10 -11.03
C TYR A 532 24.44 -17.67 -10.50
N ARG A 533 24.45 -17.47 -9.18
CA ARG A 533 24.59 -16.14 -8.56
C ARG A 533 26.03 -15.58 -8.63
N GLN A 534 27.02 -16.45 -8.79
CA GLN A 534 28.44 -16.09 -8.84
C GLN A 534 29.03 -16.10 -10.25
N ALA A 535 28.24 -16.43 -11.30
CA ALA A 535 28.75 -16.38 -12.67
C ALA A 535 29.15 -14.93 -13.00
N PRO A 536 30.44 -14.68 -13.32
CA PRO A 536 30.90 -13.33 -13.63
C PRO A 536 30.19 -12.85 -14.91
N LYS A 537 29.66 -11.65 -14.87
CA LYS A 537 29.29 -10.92 -16.08
C LYS A 537 30.57 -10.67 -16.85
N ASN A 538 30.90 -11.55 -17.80
CA ASN A 538 31.99 -11.31 -18.71
C ASN A 538 31.73 -10.00 -19.47
N GLY A 539 32.37 -8.95 -18.99
CA GLY A 539 32.51 -7.72 -19.73
C GLY A 539 33.35 -8.00 -20.98
N LYS A 540 32.76 -7.91 -22.14
CA LYS A 540 33.55 -7.69 -23.34
C LYS A 540 34.08 -6.27 -23.29
N LYS A 541 35.38 -6.16 -23.03
CA LYS A 541 36.19 -5.03 -23.53
C LYS A 541 36.20 -5.10 -25.04
N GLN A 542 35.71 -4.09 -25.69
CA GLN A 542 36.30 -3.43 -26.88
C GLN A 542 35.66 -2.07 -27.03
#